data_6d3858fbe01969e1c00e9e277e004540
#
_entry.id   6d3858fbe01969e1c00e9e277e004540
#
_cell.length_a   1.000
_cell.length_b   1.000
_cell.length_c   1.000
_cell.angle_alpha   90.00
_cell.angle_beta   90.00
_cell.angle_gamma   90.00
#
_symmetry.space_group_name_H-M   'P 1'
#
loop_
_entity.id
_entity.type
_entity.pdbx_description
1 polymer ?
#
loop_
_entity_poly.entity_id
_entity_poly.type
_entity_poly.pdbx_seq_one_letter_code
_entity_poly.pdbx_strand_id
1 'polypeptide(L)'
;MTVSTLTLNDGNEVPWIAFGTGTALYCKDVQHPVTLALQSGFMHLDTAQEYRNEETMGSAITTSGKPWSELFVTTKLGELQGEATPKGALEVSLSKLGLTHVNLYLVHHPHVHIGRLKEVWKGMEEAKNAGLTKSIGVSNFTVDHLREILEVATIPPAVNQIEVQPYILKALQPNFALHKQHNIVTAAFGGLSPLFRGKGGPLDPVVENIRVRLERTRGAPVSDSQVLIKFLQQRDILVVTTSSKMERMQEYLDTENVPDLTPEEIQEIEGAGAQLHRRFFALAARITQWCTSRLQRDDNLKCRLRRQNPCLADAI
;
A
#
# COMPACT_ATOMS: atom_id res chain seq x y z
N MET A 1 6.30 -10.20 19.94
CA MET A 1 5.35 -10.97 19.11
C MET A 1 6.00 -11.14 17.75
N THR A 2 6.05 -12.35 17.23
CA THR A 2 6.46 -12.61 15.84
C THR A 2 5.26 -12.31 14.97
N VAL A 3 5.40 -11.35 14.06
CA VAL A 3 4.37 -11.02 13.04
C VAL A 3 4.44 -12.11 11.97
N SER A 4 3.29 -12.69 11.59
CA SER A 4 3.26 -13.69 10.51
C SER A 4 3.70 -13.10 9.17
N THR A 5 4.17 -13.96 8.27
CA THR A 5 4.70 -13.56 6.96
C THR A 5 3.94 -14.22 5.83
N LEU A 6 4.03 -13.64 4.64
CA LEU A 6 3.64 -14.22 3.37
C LEU A 6 4.89 -14.46 2.55
N THR A 7 4.96 -15.60 1.86
CA THR A 7 6.07 -15.92 0.97
C THR A 7 5.81 -15.34 -0.43
N LEU A 8 6.73 -14.52 -0.91
CA LEU A 8 6.68 -13.96 -2.27
C LEU A 8 7.12 -15.01 -3.31
N ASN A 9 6.79 -14.78 -4.59
CA ASN A 9 7.16 -15.70 -5.69
C ASN A 9 8.67 -15.83 -5.94
N ASP A 10 9.47 -14.97 -5.35
CA ASP A 10 10.94 -15.02 -5.39
C ASP A 10 11.56 -15.58 -4.09
N GLY A 11 10.74 -16.15 -3.21
CA GLY A 11 11.15 -16.81 -1.98
C GLY A 11 11.44 -15.88 -0.80
N ASN A 12 11.31 -14.57 -0.95
CA ASN A 12 11.43 -13.64 0.16
C ASN A 12 10.17 -13.63 1.04
N GLU A 13 10.35 -13.48 2.34
CA GLU A 13 9.26 -13.37 3.32
C GLU A 13 8.90 -11.92 3.55
N VAL A 14 7.60 -11.59 3.52
CA VAL A 14 7.09 -10.25 3.78
C VAL A 14 6.12 -10.27 4.97
N PRO A 15 6.28 -9.42 6.00
CA PRO A 15 5.27 -9.30 7.06
C PRO A 15 3.90 -8.92 6.49
N TRP A 16 2.85 -9.63 6.89
CA TRP A 16 1.50 -9.52 6.35
C TRP A 16 0.85 -8.14 6.54
N ILE A 17 1.39 -7.32 7.46
CA ILE A 17 0.90 -5.96 7.73
C ILE A 17 2.03 -4.95 7.69
N ALA A 18 1.81 -3.84 7.00
CA ALA A 18 2.75 -2.74 6.83
C ALA A 18 2.20 -1.43 7.39
N PHE A 19 3.10 -0.61 7.94
CA PHE A 19 2.82 0.79 8.26
C PHE A 19 3.14 1.68 7.07
N GLY A 20 2.11 2.28 6.47
CA GLY A 20 2.21 3.14 5.30
C GLY A 20 2.33 4.62 5.64
N THR A 21 3.23 5.32 4.94
CA THR A 21 3.48 6.77 5.10
C THR A 21 2.81 7.64 4.04
N GLY A 22 1.94 7.06 3.20
CA GLY A 22 1.11 7.78 2.23
C GLY A 22 -0.14 8.41 2.85
N THR A 23 -1.10 8.80 2.02
CA THR A 23 -2.42 9.35 2.39
C THR A 23 -2.37 10.47 3.45
N ALA A 24 -2.72 10.18 4.70
CA ALA A 24 -2.75 11.16 5.79
C ALA A 24 -1.37 11.73 6.15
N LEU A 25 -0.30 11.02 5.80
CA LEU A 25 1.09 11.38 6.06
C LEU A 25 1.82 11.92 4.80
N TYR A 26 1.13 12.01 3.67
CA TYR A 26 1.67 12.50 2.41
C TYR A 26 2.26 13.91 2.58
N CYS A 27 3.51 14.12 2.12
CA CYS A 27 4.28 15.35 2.23
C CYS A 27 4.48 15.88 3.67
N LYS A 28 4.43 15.01 4.67
CA LYS A 28 4.66 15.38 6.07
C LYS A 28 5.93 14.75 6.59
N ASP A 29 6.48 15.36 7.64
CA ASP A 29 7.47 14.69 8.48
C ASP A 29 6.82 13.45 9.12
N VAL A 30 7.43 12.29 8.90
CA VAL A 30 6.95 11.01 9.39
C VAL A 30 7.87 10.40 10.45
N GLN A 31 8.88 11.12 10.93
CA GLN A 31 9.80 10.59 11.93
C GLN A 31 9.06 10.11 13.17
N HIS A 32 8.19 10.96 13.74
CA HIS A 32 7.42 10.58 14.94
C HIS A 32 6.43 9.42 14.68
N PRO A 33 5.52 9.46 13.68
CA PRO A 33 4.60 8.33 13.46
C PRO A 33 5.30 7.02 13.09
N VAL A 34 6.42 7.03 12.38
CA VAL A 34 7.20 5.83 12.09
C VAL A 34 7.87 5.30 13.36
N THR A 35 8.41 6.18 14.21
CA THR A 35 8.96 5.78 15.51
C THR A 35 7.88 5.08 16.37
N LEU A 36 6.66 5.65 16.44
CA LEU A 36 5.55 5.00 17.15
C LEU A 36 5.18 3.65 16.54
N ALA A 37 5.16 3.51 15.23
CA ALA A 37 4.88 2.25 14.56
C ALA A 37 5.92 1.19 14.91
N LEU A 38 7.21 1.52 14.86
CA LEU A 38 8.31 0.62 15.25
C LEU A 38 8.24 0.23 16.73
N GLN A 39 7.90 1.17 17.61
CA GLN A 39 7.68 0.89 19.04
C GLN A 39 6.45 0.01 19.28
N SER A 40 5.41 0.14 18.46
CA SER A 40 4.21 -0.70 18.52
C SER A 40 4.47 -2.13 18.05
N GLY A 41 5.54 -2.38 17.28
CA GLY A 41 5.91 -3.71 16.78
C GLY A 41 5.76 -3.89 15.27
N PHE A 42 5.45 -2.82 14.50
CA PHE A 42 5.51 -2.91 13.05
C PHE A 42 6.95 -3.18 12.60
N MET A 43 7.09 -4.17 11.72
CA MET A 43 8.38 -4.55 11.13
C MET A 43 8.40 -4.27 9.62
N HIS A 44 7.26 -3.94 9.01
CA HIS A 44 7.16 -3.57 7.60
C HIS A 44 6.75 -2.10 7.49
N LEU A 45 7.60 -1.31 6.85
CA LEU A 45 7.39 0.12 6.57
C LEU A 45 7.20 0.32 5.06
N ASP A 46 6.14 1.03 4.68
CA ASP A 46 5.80 1.31 3.28
C ASP A 46 5.82 2.83 3.00
N THR A 47 6.70 3.24 2.11
CA THR A 47 6.84 4.62 1.63
C THR A 47 6.82 4.69 0.10
N ALA A 48 7.08 5.86 -0.47
CA ALA A 48 7.24 6.10 -1.90
C ALA A 48 7.96 7.43 -2.16
N GLN A 49 8.62 7.55 -3.31
CA GLN A 49 9.22 8.82 -3.76
C GLN A 49 8.22 9.97 -3.78
N GLU A 50 7.01 9.71 -4.28
CA GLU A 50 5.94 10.71 -4.36
C GLU A 50 5.44 11.21 -3.00
N TYR A 51 5.64 10.43 -1.93
CA TYR A 51 5.20 10.85 -0.59
C TYR A 51 6.11 11.91 0.02
N ARG A 52 7.31 12.14 -0.55
CA ARG A 52 8.28 13.17 -0.13
C ARG A 52 8.63 13.11 1.35
N ASN A 53 8.63 11.91 1.92
CA ASN A 53 8.92 11.67 3.34
C ASN A 53 9.92 10.53 3.59
N GLU A 54 10.62 10.06 2.55
CA GLU A 54 11.63 9.01 2.66
C GLU A 54 12.76 9.40 3.63
N GLU A 55 13.18 10.66 3.63
CA GLU A 55 14.27 11.18 4.47
C GLU A 55 13.91 11.13 5.97
N THR A 56 12.70 11.56 6.34
CA THR A 56 12.23 11.51 7.73
C THR A 56 11.88 10.09 8.18
N MET A 57 11.51 9.20 7.25
CA MET A 57 11.39 7.77 7.53
C MET A 57 12.77 7.15 7.79
N GLY A 58 13.78 7.48 6.99
CA GLY A 58 15.17 7.04 7.21
C GLY A 58 15.70 7.47 8.58
N SER A 59 15.41 8.72 8.96
CA SER A 59 15.75 9.27 10.29
C SER A 59 15.08 8.46 11.41
N ALA A 60 13.80 8.09 11.26
CA ALA A 60 13.08 7.27 12.23
C ALA A 60 13.68 5.85 12.35
N ILE A 61 14.03 5.22 11.24
CA ILE A 61 14.69 3.90 11.23
C ILE A 61 16.00 3.98 11.99
N THR A 62 16.86 4.95 11.67
CA THR A 62 18.18 5.13 12.30
C THR A 62 18.04 5.38 13.80
N THR A 63 17.11 6.25 14.22
CA THR A 63 16.93 6.61 15.64
C THR A 63 16.19 5.55 16.45
N SER A 64 15.52 4.58 15.81
CA SER A 64 14.78 3.52 16.49
C SER A 64 15.69 2.52 17.23
N GLY A 65 16.96 2.45 16.85
CA GLY A 65 17.91 1.45 17.35
C GLY A 65 17.61 0.00 16.92
N LYS A 66 16.58 -0.24 16.10
CA LYS A 66 16.29 -1.56 15.55
C LYS A 66 17.32 -1.90 14.47
N PRO A 67 17.86 -3.15 14.49
CA PRO A 67 18.70 -3.60 13.39
C PRO A 67 17.94 -3.54 12.06
N TRP A 68 18.55 -2.97 11.04
CA TRP A 68 17.98 -2.92 9.69
C TRP A 68 17.58 -4.30 9.17
N SER A 69 18.33 -5.34 9.50
CA SER A 69 18.06 -6.72 9.11
C SER A 69 16.73 -7.29 9.63
N GLU A 70 16.15 -6.66 10.65
CA GLU A 70 14.84 -7.04 11.21
C GLU A 70 13.67 -6.31 10.55
N LEU A 71 13.96 -5.29 9.73
CA LEU A 71 12.93 -4.49 9.08
C LEU A 71 12.70 -4.94 7.64
N PHE A 72 11.47 -4.80 7.19
CA PHE A 72 11.08 -4.90 5.80
C PHE A 72 10.68 -3.51 5.31
N VAL A 73 11.39 -2.97 4.32
CA VAL A 73 11.10 -1.64 3.78
C VAL A 73 10.66 -1.75 2.32
N THR A 74 9.52 -1.13 2.04
CA THR A 74 8.99 -0.92 0.68
C THR A 74 9.13 0.55 0.30
N THR A 75 9.69 0.83 -0.88
CA THR A 75 9.53 2.13 -1.54
C THR A 75 9.03 1.95 -2.96
N LYS A 76 8.66 3.06 -3.62
CA LYS A 76 7.99 3.02 -4.92
C LYS A 76 8.59 4.06 -5.86
N LEU A 77 8.79 3.62 -7.11
CA LEU A 77 9.21 4.46 -8.23
C LEU A 77 8.11 5.46 -8.59
N GLY A 78 8.41 6.73 -8.50
CA GLY A 78 7.58 7.81 -9.04
C GLY A 78 7.74 8.00 -10.54
N GLU A 79 7.31 9.13 -11.05
CA GLU A 79 7.49 9.50 -12.46
C GLU A 79 8.98 9.70 -12.80
N LEU A 80 9.45 9.04 -13.84
CA LEU A 80 10.81 9.22 -14.35
C LEU A 80 10.89 10.47 -15.23
N GLN A 81 11.85 11.34 -14.93
CA GLN A 81 12.11 12.57 -15.68
C GLN A 81 13.35 12.41 -16.59
N GLY A 82 13.21 12.84 -17.84
CA GLY A 82 14.32 12.80 -18.80
C GLY A 82 14.87 11.38 -19.02
N GLU A 83 16.20 11.24 -18.87
CA GLU A 83 16.92 9.97 -19.04
C GLU A 83 17.04 9.15 -17.74
N ALA A 84 16.31 9.54 -16.67
CA ALA A 84 16.35 8.82 -15.41
C ALA A 84 15.87 7.37 -15.58
N THR A 85 16.53 6.44 -14.89
CA THR A 85 16.21 5.02 -14.89
C THR A 85 15.61 4.59 -13.56
N PRO A 86 14.83 3.49 -13.50
CA PRO A 86 14.32 2.93 -12.24
C PRO A 86 15.44 2.65 -11.23
N LYS A 87 16.59 2.15 -11.70
CA LYS A 87 17.77 1.91 -10.86
C LYS A 87 18.31 3.21 -10.25
N GLY A 88 18.56 4.23 -11.06
CA GLY A 88 19.07 5.53 -10.57
C GLY A 88 18.07 6.22 -9.63
N ALA A 89 16.77 6.11 -9.90
CA ALA A 89 15.72 6.61 -9.01
C ALA A 89 15.73 5.89 -7.65
N LEU A 90 15.98 4.57 -7.63
CA LEU A 90 16.12 3.82 -6.37
C LEU A 90 17.38 4.23 -5.60
N GLU A 91 18.50 4.47 -6.27
CA GLU A 91 19.73 4.96 -5.61
C GLU A 91 19.48 6.27 -4.86
N VAL A 92 18.69 7.18 -5.44
CA VAL A 92 18.26 8.42 -4.75
C VAL A 92 17.40 8.11 -3.53
N SER A 93 16.43 7.21 -3.65
CA SER A 93 15.60 6.79 -2.51
C SER A 93 16.43 6.16 -1.40
N LEU A 94 17.39 5.30 -1.74
CA LEU A 94 18.29 4.66 -0.78
C LEU A 94 19.13 5.69 -0.02
N SER A 95 19.64 6.71 -0.72
CA SER A 95 20.37 7.83 -0.08
C SER A 95 19.49 8.57 0.93
N LYS A 96 18.23 8.86 0.60
CA LYS A 96 17.28 9.52 1.50
C LYS A 96 16.92 8.65 2.70
N LEU A 97 16.72 7.36 2.48
CA LEU A 97 16.39 6.39 3.53
C LEU A 97 17.59 6.05 4.42
N GLY A 98 18.82 6.36 3.98
CA GLY A 98 20.05 5.96 4.67
C GLY A 98 20.30 4.45 4.61
N LEU A 99 19.86 3.77 3.54
CA LEU A 99 19.90 2.32 3.37
C LEU A 99 20.76 1.92 2.19
N THR A 100 21.29 0.70 2.22
CA THR A 100 22.05 0.11 1.10
C THR A 100 21.17 -0.62 0.11
N HIS A 101 20.00 -1.09 0.53
CA HIS A 101 18.97 -1.73 -0.28
C HIS A 101 17.62 -1.64 0.42
N VAL A 102 16.54 -1.86 -0.32
CA VAL A 102 15.19 -2.08 0.23
C VAL A 102 14.76 -3.54 0.06
N ASN A 103 13.72 -3.96 0.77
CA ASN A 103 13.19 -5.31 0.62
C ASN A 103 12.26 -5.42 -0.59
N LEU A 104 11.50 -4.38 -0.87
CA LEU A 104 10.54 -4.36 -1.99
C LEU A 104 10.54 -3.00 -2.68
N TYR A 105 10.71 -3.02 -4.01
CA TYR A 105 10.61 -1.84 -4.86
C TYR A 105 9.47 -1.97 -5.85
N LEU A 106 8.54 -1.03 -5.85
CA LEU A 106 7.33 -1.08 -6.67
C LEU A 106 7.32 0.03 -7.74
N VAL A 107 6.83 -0.26 -8.94
CA VAL A 107 6.37 0.82 -9.84
C VAL A 107 5.09 1.39 -9.25
N HIS A 108 5.07 2.69 -8.87
CA HIS A 108 3.97 3.25 -8.08
C HIS A 108 2.67 3.37 -8.89
N HIS A 109 2.76 3.89 -10.09
CA HIS A 109 1.60 4.14 -10.95
C HIS A 109 1.92 3.81 -12.41
N PRO A 110 1.12 2.98 -13.10
CA PRO A 110 1.35 2.70 -14.51
C PRO A 110 1.10 3.92 -15.41
N HIS A 111 0.17 4.81 -15.04
CA HIS A 111 -0.26 5.91 -15.90
C HIS A 111 0.83 6.96 -16.17
N VAL A 112 1.82 7.11 -15.30
CA VAL A 112 2.96 8.02 -15.53
C VAL A 112 4.04 7.39 -16.41
N HIS A 113 3.88 6.13 -16.80
CA HIS A 113 4.81 5.36 -17.64
C HIS A 113 4.14 4.72 -18.86
N ILE A 114 2.94 5.19 -19.27
CA ILE A 114 2.21 4.63 -20.42
C ILE A 114 3.10 4.69 -21.68
N GLY A 115 3.13 3.58 -22.42
CA GLY A 115 3.98 3.42 -23.60
C GLY A 115 5.44 3.03 -23.30
N ARG A 116 5.83 3.03 -22.01
CA ARG A 116 7.19 2.66 -21.55
C ARG A 116 7.18 1.58 -20.47
N LEU A 117 6.03 0.96 -20.15
CA LEU A 117 5.92 0.01 -19.04
C LEU A 117 6.91 -1.16 -19.16
N LYS A 118 7.12 -1.67 -20.38
CA LYS A 118 8.08 -2.75 -20.64
C LYS A 118 9.53 -2.32 -20.40
N GLU A 119 9.88 -1.10 -20.76
CA GLU A 119 11.21 -0.51 -20.52
C GLU A 119 11.42 -0.28 -19.03
N VAL A 120 10.43 0.32 -18.36
CA VAL A 120 10.47 0.55 -16.91
C VAL A 120 10.62 -0.77 -16.16
N TRP A 121 9.89 -1.82 -16.57
CA TRP A 121 10.00 -3.12 -15.91
C TRP A 121 11.41 -3.71 -16.02
N LYS A 122 12.06 -3.63 -17.20
CA LYS A 122 13.46 -4.04 -17.36
C LYS A 122 14.40 -3.27 -16.44
N GLY A 123 14.20 -1.97 -16.27
CA GLY A 123 14.97 -1.18 -15.31
C GLY A 123 14.72 -1.56 -13.83
N MET A 124 13.52 -2.07 -13.50
CA MET A 124 13.26 -2.67 -12.18
C MET A 124 14.06 -3.97 -11.99
N GLU A 125 14.11 -4.83 -13.01
CA GLU A 125 14.92 -6.04 -12.99
C GLU A 125 16.42 -5.71 -12.84
N GLU A 126 16.92 -4.68 -13.53
CA GLU A 126 18.29 -4.18 -13.38
C GLU A 126 18.58 -3.73 -11.95
N ALA A 127 17.65 -3.02 -11.30
CA ALA A 127 17.79 -2.61 -9.89
C ALA A 127 17.86 -3.83 -8.95
N LYS A 128 17.05 -4.86 -9.18
CA LYS A 128 17.11 -6.12 -8.41
C LYS A 128 18.42 -6.85 -8.66
N ASN A 129 18.85 -7.01 -9.90
CA ASN A 129 20.10 -7.68 -10.27
C ASN A 129 21.33 -6.95 -9.72
N ALA A 130 21.26 -5.63 -9.55
CA ALA A 130 22.30 -4.83 -8.89
C ALA A 130 22.28 -4.95 -7.35
N GLY A 131 21.34 -5.71 -6.76
CA GLY A 131 21.23 -5.90 -5.32
C GLY A 131 20.65 -4.69 -4.56
N LEU A 132 20.08 -3.70 -5.24
CA LEU A 132 19.49 -2.52 -4.61
C LEU A 132 18.10 -2.78 -4.02
N THR A 133 17.47 -3.88 -4.40
CA THR A 133 16.22 -4.37 -3.82
C THR A 133 16.21 -5.90 -3.81
N LYS A 134 15.55 -6.51 -2.81
CA LYS A 134 15.38 -7.98 -2.75
C LYS A 134 14.24 -8.46 -3.64
N SER A 135 13.13 -7.74 -3.68
CA SER A 135 11.96 -8.04 -4.50
C SER A 135 11.52 -6.83 -5.31
N ILE A 136 10.92 -7.09 -6.47
CA ILE A 136 10.33 -6.05 -7.31
C ILE A 136 8.86 -6.33 -7.56
N GLY A 137 8.06 -5.29 -7.73
CA GLY A 137 6.63 -5.40 -7.96
C GLY A 137 6.05 -4.12 -8.52
N VAL A 138 4.74 -4.04 -8.45
CA VAL A 138 3.96 -2.93 -9.02
C VAL A 138 2.89 -2.45 -8.04
N SER A 139 2.34 -1.28 -8.32
CA SER A 139 1.21 -0.72 -7.59
C SER A 139 0.23 -0.08 -8.57
N ASN A 140 -1.08 -0.21 -8.29
CA ASN A 140 -2.15 0.32 -9.13
C ASN A 140 -2.24 -0.27 -10.56
N PHE A 141 -1.64 -1.44 -10.79
CA PHE A 141 -1.68 -2.09 -12.09
C PHE A 141 -3.01 -2.84 -12.29
N THR A 142 -3.63 -2.61 -13.44
CA THR A 142 -4.76 -3.40 -13.94
C THR A 142 -4.24 -4.69 -14.60
N VAL A 143 -5.18 -5.57 -14.98
CA VAL A 143 -4.86 -6.79 -15.74
C VAL A 143 -4.07 -6.48 -17.02
N ASP A 144 -4.46 -5.44 -17.75
CA ASP A 144 -3.81 -5.10 -19.02
C ASP A 144 -2.38 -4.58 -18.79
N HIS A 145 -2.15 -3.73 -17.79
CA HIS A 145 -0.82 -3.30 -17.41
C HIS A 145 0.08 -4.46 -16.97
N LEU A 146 -0.46 -5.41 -16.20
CA LEU A 146 0.28 -6.61 -15.79
C LEU A 146 0.63 -7.48 -16.99
N ARG A 147 -0.30 -7.72 -17.91
CA ARG A 147 -0.05 -8.50 -19.13
C ARG A 147 1.05 -7.85 -19.97
N GLU A 148 1.01 -6.52 -20.13
CA GLU A 148 2.02 -5.79 -20.90
C GLU A 148 3.44 -6.02 -20.35
N ILE A 149 3.65 -5.95 -19.04
CA ILE A 149 4.98 -6.19 -18.47
C ILE A 149 5.36 -7.67 -18.48
N LEU A 150 4.41 -8.57 -18.26
CA LEU A 150 4.64 -10.02 -18.25
C LEU A 150 5.11 -10.57 -19.60
N GLU A 151 4.82 -9.89 -20.72
CA GLU A 151 5.34 -10.26 -22.05
C GLU A 151 6.89 -10.18 -22.13
N VAL A 152 7.54 -9.34 -21.31
CA VAL A 152 8.98 -9.10 -21.33
C VAL A 152 9.69 -9.47 -20.04
N ALA A 153 8.92 -9.74 -18.97
CA ALA A 153 9.48 -10.01 -17.66
C ALA A 153 10.27 -11.31 -17.63
N THR A 154 11.52 -11.23 -17.20
CA THR A 154 12.34 -12.39 -16.81
C THR A 154 12.18 -12.68 -15.33
N ILE A 155 11.85 -11.66 -14.55
CA ILE A 155 11.49 -11.72 -13.14
C ILE A 155 10.03 -11.21 -13.03
N PRO A 156 9.04 -12.06 -12.71
CA PRO A 156 7.66 -11.61 -12.57
C PRO A 156 7.51 -10.69 -11.35
N PRO A 157 6.51 -9.77 -11.35
CA PRO A 157 6.21 -8.98 -10.16
C PRO A 157 5.93 -9.87 -8.95
N ALA A 158 6.57 -9.58 -7.82
CA ALA A 158 6.31 -10.30 -6.58
C ALA A 158 5.02 -9.80 -5.90
N VAL A 159 4.70 -8.53 -6.04
CA VAL A 159 3.55 -7.86 -5.40
C VAL A 159 2.85 -6.95 -6.40
N ASN A 160 1.51 -6.88 -6.33
CA ASN A 160 0.72 -5.78 -6.87
C ASN A 160 -0.05 -5.11 -5.72
N GLN A 161 0.37 -3.89 -5.34
CA GLN A 161 -0.28 -3.12 -4.28
C GLN A 161 -1.39 -2.25 -4.86
N ILE A 162 -2.65 -2.58 -4.52
CA ILE A 162 -3.85 -1.93 -5.07
C ILE A 162 -4.85 -1.57 -3.97
N GLU A 163 -5.81 -0.70 -4.27
CA GLU A 163 -6.96 -0.54 -3.38
C GLU A 163 -7.73 -1.85 -3.31
N VAL A 164 -7.85 -2.43 -2.09
CA VAL A 164 -8.70 -3.61 -1.84
C VAL A 164 -9.56 -3.36 -0.61
N GLN A 165 -10.88 -3.42 -0.80
CA GLN A 165 -11.87 -3.33 0.28
C GLN A 165 -13.21 -3.91 -0.23
N PRO A 166 -14.16 -4.27 0.65
CA PRO A 166 -15.35 -5.03 0.26
C PRO A 166 -16.16 -4.47 -0.91
N TYR A 167 -16.31 -3.13 -1.03
CA TYR A 167 -17.13 -2.51 -2.09
C TYR A 167 -16.55 -2.60 -3.50
N ILE A 168 -15.33 -3.10 -3.69
CA ILE A 168 -14.70 -3.24 -5.01
C ILE A 168 -14.22 -4.65 -5.33
N LEU A 169 -14.41 -5.62 -4.43
CA LEU A 169 -13.91 -6.99 -4.61
C LEU A 169 -14.40 -7.62 -5.91
N LYS A 170 -15.68 -7.41 -6.27
CA LYS A 170 -16.25 -7.94 -7.51
C LYS A 170 -15.49 -7.42 -8.75
N ALA A 171 -15.10 -6.15 -8.75
CA ALA A 171 -14.35 -5.55 -9.85
C ALA A 171 -12.87 -6.00 -9.89
N LEU A 172 -12.34 -6.50 -8.78
CA LEU A 172 -10.95 -6.97 -8.67
C LEU A 172 -10.78 -8.45 -9.00
N GLN A 173 -11.86 -9.21 -9.23
CA GLN A 173 -11.77 -10.66 -9.54
C GLN A 173 -10.80 -10.96 -10.70
N PRO A 174 -10.77 -10.20 -11.82
CA PRO A 174 -9.79 -10.44 -12.89
C PRO A 174 -8.34 -10.22 -12.43
N ASN A 175 -8.07 -9.23 -11.54
CA ASN A 175 -6.75 -9.02 -10.96
C ASN A 175 -6.35 -10.21 -10.08
N PHE A 176 -7.23 -10.67 -9.18
CA PHE A 176 -6.95 -11.80 -8.31
C PHE A 176 -6.69 -13.10 -9.09
N ALA A 177 -7.45 -13.33 -10.17
CA ALA A 177 -7.21 -14.49 -11.05
C ALA A 177 -5.81 -14.46 -11.68
N LEU A 178 -5.40 -13.30 -12.22
CA LEU A 178 -4.06 -13.12 -12.81
C LEU A 178 -2.95 -13.20 -11.74
N HIS A 179 -3.17 -12.58 -10.56
CA HIS A 179 -2.22 -12.67 -9.45
C HIS A 179 -1.99 -14.12 -9.04
N LYS A 180 -3.06 -14.91 -8.87
CA LYS A 180 -2.98 -16.35 -8.56
C LYS A 180 -2.22 -17.13 -9.64
N GLN A 181 -2.48 -16.85 -10.91
CA GLN A 181 -1.82 -17.51 -12.04
C GLN A 181 -0.30 -17.32 -12.04
N HIS A 182 0.18 -16.16 -11.60
CA HIS A 182 1.60 -15.77 -11.61
C HIS A 182 2.23 -15.74 -10.20
N ASN A 183 1.53 -16.22 -9.17
CA ASN A 183 1.96 -16.18 -7.77
C ASN A 183 2.34 -14.76 -7.31
N ILE A 184 1.59 -13.75 -7.77
CA ILE A 184 1.76 -12.35 -7.37
C ILE A 184 0.99 -12.12 -6.07
N VAL A 185 1.64 -11.69 -5.01
CA VAL A 185 0.94 -11.33 -3.76
C VAL A 185 0.16 -10.03 -3.96
N THR A 186 -1.11 -10.05 -3.57
CA THR A 186 -1.92 -8.82 -3.51
C THR A 186 -1.60 -8.07 -2.22
N ALA A 187 -1.20 -6.80 -2.33
CA ALA A 187 -1.13 -5.90 -1.18
C ALA A 187 -2.29 -4.90 -1.22
N ALA A 188 -2.94 -4.69 -0.09
CA ALA A 188 -4.13 -3.86 0.03
C ALA A 188 -3.83 -2.54 0.74
N PHE A 189 -3.95 -1.42 0.04
CA PHE A 189 -4.19 -0.16 0.72
C PHE A 189 -5.69 0.17 0.73
N GLY A 190 -6.11 1.02 1.66
CA GLY A 190 -7.49 1.47 1.76
C GLY A 190 -8.50 0.43 2.28
N GLY A 191 -8.05 -0.70 2.82
CA GLY A 191 -8.89 -1.78 3.33
C GLY A 191 -9.91 -1.33 4.39
N LEU A 192 -9.56 -0.33 5.18
CA LEU A 192 -10.42 0.24 6.22
C LEU A 192 -11.27 1.43 5.75
N SER A 193 -11.18 1.83 4.48
CA SER A 193 -11.92 3.00 3.96
C SER A 193 -13.44 2.90 4.10
N PRO A 194 -14.08 1.73 4.01
CA PRO A 194 -15.52 1.61 4.27
C PRO A 194 -15.94 2.14 5.64
N LEU A 195 -15.16 1.89 6.69
CA LEU A 195 -15.47 2.31 8.07
C LEU A 195 -15.37 3.82 8.28
N PHE A 196 -14.46 4.50 7.55
CA PHE A 196 -14.16 5.91 7.77
C PHE A 196 -14.76 6.84 6.71
N ARG A 197 -14.86 6.38 5.47
CA ARG A 197 -15.31 7.15 4.30
C ARG A 197 -16.61 6.63 3.69
N GLY A 198 -17.04 5.42 4.08
CA GLY A 198 -18.21 4.72 3.58
C GLY A 198 -19.24 4.42 4.65
N LYS A 199 -19.16 5.06 5.81
CA LYS A 199 -20.05 4.84 6.96
C LYS A 199 -21.52 5.03 6.57
N GLY A 200 -22.41 4.21 7.13
CA GLY A 200 -23.82 4.14 6.78
C GLY A 200 -24.12 3.20 5.61
N GLY A 201 -23.12 2.45 5.14
CA GLY A 201 -23.27 1.50 4.04
C GLY A 201 -23.73 0.09 4.50
N PRO A 202 -24.04 -0.79 3.53
CA PRO A 202 -24.54 -2.15 3.81
C PRO A 202 -23.55 -3.03 4.58
N LEU A 203 -22.28 -2.64 4.64
CA LEU A 203 -21.24 -3.37 5.36
C LEU A 203 -21.31 -3.17 6.87
N ASP A 204 -21.77 -2.01 7.35
CA ASP A 204 -21.72 -1.64 8.76
C ASP A 204 -22.42 -2.66 9.68
N PRO A 205 -23.69 -3.08 9.43
CA PRO A 205 -24.36 -4.04 10.30
C PRO A 205 -23.70 -5.44 10.25
N VAL A 206 -23.12 -5.83 9.11
CA VAL A 206 -22.41 -7.11 8.98
C VAL A 206 -21.14 -7.11 9.84
N VAL A 207 -20.33 -6.04 9.72
CA VAL A 207 -19.09 -5.89 10.52
C VAL A 207 -19.42 -5.86 12.02
N GLU A 208 -20.49 -5.15 12.43
CA GLU A 208 -20.91 -5.09 13.82
C GLU A 208 -21.31 -6.47 14.37
N ASN A 209 -22.11 -7.23 13.64
CA ASN A 209 -22.53 -8.58 14.05
C ASN A 209 -21.32 -9.53 14.20
N ILE A 210 -20.41 -9.52 13.23
CA ILE A 210 -19.19 -10.32 13.28
C ILE A 210 -18.32 -9.89 14.47
N ARG A 211 -18.13 -8.60 14.69
CA ARG A 211 -17.38 -8.06 15.83
C ARG A 211 -17.91 -8.59 17.16
N VAL A 212 -19.23 -8.53 17.37
CA VAL A 212 -19.89 -9.02 18.61
C VAL A 212 -19.63 -10.52 18.81
N ARG A 213 -19.70 -11.34 17.74
CA ARG A 213 -19.38 -12.77 17.82
C ARG A 213 -17.90 -12.96 18.19
N LEU A 214 -16.98 -12.23 17.52
CA LEU A 214 -15.54 -12.32 17.78
C LEU A 214 -15.19 -11.93 19.22
N GLU A 215 -15.76 -10.85 19.74
CA GLU A 215 -15.58 -10.43 21.15
C GLU A 215 -16.00 -11.52 22.13
N ARG A 216 -17.16 -12.15 21.88
CA ARG A 216 -17.67 -13.24 22.71
C ARG A 216 -16.73 -14.46 22.66
N THR A 217 -16.23 -14.81 21.48
CA THR A 217 -15.34 -15.95 21.31
C THR A 217 -13.98 -15.71 21.92
N ARG A 218 -13.47 -14.49 21.77
CA ARG A 218 -12.14 -14.08 22.25
C ARG A 218 -12.12 -13.82 23.76
N GLY A 219 -13.26 -13.41 24.33
CA GLY A 219 -13.33 -12.94 25.72
C GLY A 219 -12.63 -11.59 25.95
N ALA A 220 -12.39 -10.82 24.89
CA ALA A 220 -11.73 -9.51 24.92
C ALA A 220 -12.26 -8.61 23.79
N PRO A 221 -12.14 -7.28 23.89
CA PRO A 221 -12.62 -6.35 22.87
C PRO A 221 -12.04 -6.63 21.48
N VAL A 222 -12.86 -6.44 20.44
CA VAL A 222 -12.50 -6.49 19.03
C VAL A 222 -13.06 -5.24 18.36
N SER A 223 -12.30 -4.59 17.48
CA SER A 223 -12.77 -3.43 16.73
C SER A 223 -13.29 -3.81 15.33
N ASP A 224 -14.11 -2.94 14.75
CA ASP A 224 -14.55 -3.06 13.36
C ASP A 224 -13.35 -3.08 12.40
N SER A 225 -12.28 -2.35 12.75
CA SER A 225 -11.04 -2.35 11.98
C SER A 225 -10.39 -3.73 11.96
N GLN A 226 -10.36 -4.42 13.11
CA GLN A 226 -9.81 -5.77 13.21
C GLN A 226 -10.62 -6.78 12.41
N VAL A 227 -11.95 -6.63 12.34
CA VAL A 227 -12.80 -7.49 11.46
C VAL A 227 -12.36 -7.38 10.01
N LEU A 228 -12.21 -6.15 9.48
CA LEU A 228 -11.82 -5.98 8.07
C LEU A 228 -10.34 -6.33 7.82
N ILE A 229 -9.45 -6.12 8.78
CA ILE A 229 -8.05 -6.55 8.67
C ILE A 229 -7.98 -8.09 8.66
N LYS A 230 -8.71 -8.78 9.55
CA LYS A 230 -8.79 -10.24 9.60
C LYS A 230 -9.35 -10.80 8.29
N PHE A 231 -10.38 -10.16 7.74
CA PHE A 231 -10.94 -10.53 6.43
C PHE A 231 -9.91 -10.49 5.31
N LEU A 232 -9.04 -9.47 5.27
CA LEU A 232 -7.96 -9.38 4.28
C LEU A 232 -6.86 -10.42 4.57
N GLN A 233 -6.48 -10.58 5.84
CA GLN A 233 -5.46 -11.55 6.28
C GLN A 233 -5.82 -12.99 5.87
N GLN A 234 -7.07 -13.42 6.12
CA GLN A 234 -7.56 -14.76 5.76
C GLN A 234 -7.70 -15.00 4.24
N ARG A 235 -7.47 -13.98 3.43
CA ARG A 235 -7.42 -14.07 1.96
C ARG A 235 -5.99 -13.97 1.43
N ASP A 236 -5.00 -14.12 2.30
CA ASP A 236 -3.57 -13.96 1.97
C ASP A 236 -3.25 -12.60 1.30
N ILE A 237 -3.95 -11.55 1.74
CA ILE A 237 -3.75 -10.19 1.26
C ILE A 237 -2.89 -9.44 2.27
N LEU A 238 -1.72 -8.96 1.84
CA LEU A 238 -0.87 -8.08 2.63
C LEU A 238 -1.59 -6.75 2.89
N VAL A 239 -1.65 -6.32 4.14
CA VAL A 239 -2.38 -5.10 4.54
C VAL A 239 -1.43 -3.93 4.71
N VAL A 240 -1.67 -2.82 3.99
CA VAL A 240 -0.98 -1.55 4.21
C VAL A 240 -1.93 -0.60 4.91
N THR A 241 -1.60 -0.26 6.16
CA THR A 241 -2.42 0.61 7.01
C THR A 241 -1.63 1.79 7.55
N THR A 242 -2.30 2.77 8.14
CA THR A 242 -1.66 3.94 8.75
C THR A 242 -2.44 4.39 9.98
N SER A 243 -1.76 4.96 10.95
CA SER A 243 -2.35 5.63 12.10
C SER A 243 -1.37 6.64 12.68
N SER A 244 -1.88 7.66 13.37
CA SER A 244 -1.10 8.55 14.22
C SER A 244 -1.22 8.20 15.72
N LYS A 245 -1.94 7.12 16.07
CA LYS A 245 -2.22 6.70 17.45
C LYS A 245 -1.63 5.33 17.72
N MET A 246 -0.79 5.23 18.75
CA MET A 246 -0.12 4.00 19.15
C MET A 246 -1.14 2.89 19.49
N GLU A 247 -2.23 3.23 20.17
CA GLU A 247 -3.26 2.27 20.55
C GLU A 247 -3.89 1.59 19.33
N ARG A 248 -4.13 2.34 18.25
CA ARG A 248 -4.64 1.77 17.00
C ARG A 248 -3.59 0.93 16.28
N MET A 249 -2.32 1.33 16.33
CA MET A 249 -1.23 0.54 15.74
C MET A 249 -1.12 -0.82 16.43
N GLN A 250 -1.20 -0.83 17.75
CA GLN A 250 -1.21 -2.06 18.56
C GLN A 250 -2.46 -2.90 18.29
N GLU A 251 -3.64 -2.26 18.19
CA GLU A 251 -4.89 -2.92 17.82
C GLU A 251 -4.79 -3.62 16.46
N TYR A 252 -4.20 -2.98 15.45
CA TYR A 252 -4.04 -3.57 14.12
C TYR A 252 -3.11 -4.78 14.13
N LEU A 253 -2.00 -4.70 14.85
CA LEU A 253 -1.08 -5.84 15.02
C LEU A 253 -1.73 -6.97 15.81
N ASP A 254 -2.53 -6.65 16.82
CA ASP A 254 -3.24 -7.61 17.66
C ASP A 254 -4.35 -8.39 16.90
N THR A 255 -4.63 -8.03 15.64
CA THR A 255 -5.50 -8.82 14.76
C THR A 255 -5.02 -10.27 14.61
N GLU A 256 -3.74 -10.55 14.78
CA GLU A 256 -3.18 -11.91 14.86
C GLU A 256 -3.90 -12.77 15.91
N ASN A 257 -4.26 -12.17 17.05
CA ASN A 257 -4.91 -12.83 18.17
C ASN A 257 -6.45 -12.82 18.11
N VAL A 258 -7.03 -12.20 17.06
CA VAL A 258 -8.47 -12.24 16.82
C VAL A 258 -8.83 -13.60 16.21
N PRO A 259 -9.86 -14.30 16.70
CA PRO A 259 -10.31 -15.55 16.09
C PRO A 259 -10.66 -15.39 14.61
N ASP A 260 -10.52 -16.47 13.87
CA ASP A 260 -10.83 -16.46 12.45
C ASP A 260 -12.32 -16.17 12.18
N LEU A 261 -12.57 -15.50 11.07
CA LEU A 261 -13.91 -15.39 10.47
C LEU A 261 -14.32 -16.76 9.93
N THR A 262 -15.59 -17.09 10.08
CA THR A 262 -16.13 -18.28 9.46
C THR A 262 -16.29 -18.10 7.94
N PRO A 263 -16.39 -19.17 7.16
CA PRO A 263 -16.68 -19.06 5.72
C PRO A 263 -17.96 -18.26 5.42
N GLU A 264 -18.99 -18.40 6.27
CA GLU A 264 -20.26 -17.68 6.15
C GLU A 264 -20.07 -16.18 6.38
N GLU A 265 -19.29 -15.79 7.39
CA GLU A 265 -18.99 -14.39 7.68
C GLU A 265 -18.17 -13.73 6.56
N ILE A 266 -17.24 -14.47 5.96
CA ILE A 266 -16.52 -14.01 4.76
C ILE A 266 -17.50 -13.75 3.62
N GLN A 267 -18.46 -14.68 3.37
CA GLN A 267 -19.50 -14.52 2.36
C GLN A 267 -20.45 -13.35 2.67
N GLU A 268 -20.79 -13.13 3.94
CA GLU A 268 -21.61 -11.99 4.36
C GLU A 268 -20.91 -10.64 4.07
N ILE A 269 -19.61 -10.53 4.37
CA ILE A 269 -18.81 -9.35 4.03
C ILE A 269 -18.76 -9.12 2.51
N GLU A 270 -18.53 -10.18 1.73
CA GLU A 270 -18.51 -10.12 0.26
C GLU A 270 -19.88 -9.75 -0.30
N GLY A 271 -20.96 -10.36 0.23
CA GLY A 271 -22.34 -10.09 -0.16
C GLY A 271 -22.77 -8.64 0.13
N ALA A 272 -22.45 -8.13 1.31
CA ALA A 272 -22.69 -6.73 1.65
C ALA A 272 -21.85 -5.80 0.77
N GLY A 273 -20.59 -6.13 0.55
CA GLY A 273 -19.71 -5.38 -0.33
C GLY A 273 -20.21 -5.30 -1.77
N ALA A 274 -20.81 -6.38 -2.28
CA ALA A 274 -21.33 -6.44 -3.64
C ALA A 274 -22.58 -5.57 -3.90
N GLN A 275 -23.27 -5.10 -2.85
CA GLN A 275 -24.43 -4.20 -2.96
C GLN A 275 -24.05 -2.77 -3.35
N LEU A 276 -22.78 -2.39 -3.18
CA LEU A 276 -22.29 -1.05 -3.48
C LEU A 276 -20.96 -1.14 -4.23
N HIS A 277 -20.84 -0.45 -5.37
CA HIS A 277 -19.56 -0.28 -6.03
C HIS A 277 -18.98 1.10 -5.71
N ARG A 278 -17.95 1.16 -4.85
CA ARG A 278 -17.36 2.44 -4.45
C ARG A 278 -15.83 2.32 -4.30
N ARG A 279 -15.08 3.05 -5.16
CA ARG A 279 -13.65 3.31 -4.98
C ARG A 279 -13.44 4.59 -4.17
N PHE A 280 -12.50 4.55 -3.23
CA PHE A 280 -12.17 5.69 -2.39
C PHE A 280 -10.92 6.43 -2.88
N PHE A 281 -10.12 5.78 -3.73
CA PHE A 281 -8.86 6.32 -4.27
C PHE A 281 -8.84 6.51 -5.80
N ALA A 282 -9.93 6.22 -6.50
CA ALA A 282 -10.05 6.44 -7.95
C ALA A 282 -9.92 7.92 -8.38
N LEU A 283 -10.03 8.84 -7.44
CA LEU A 283 -10.00 10.28 -7.71
C LEU A 283 -8.57 10.84 -7.92
N ALA A 284 -7.52 10.19 -7.43
CA ALA A 284 -6.15 10.71 -7.58
C ALA A 284 -5.75 10.83 -9.06
N ALA A 285 -6.04 9.83 -9.89
CA ALA A 285 -5.78 9.88 -11.33
C ALA A 285 -6.66 10.91 -12.09
N ARG A 286 -7.91 11.14 -11.62
CA ARG A 286 -8.81 12.16 -12.21
C ARG A 286 -8.49 13.57 -11.74
N ILE A 287 -8.00 13.75 -10.50
CA ILE A 287 -7.61 15.07 -9.98
C ILE A 287 -6.33 15.54 -10.67
N THR A 288 -5.35 14.66 -10.91
CA THR A 288 -4.13 15.03 -11.64
C THR A 288 -4.46 15.43 -13.07
N GLN A 289 -5.31 14.67 -13.76
CA GLN A 289 -5.74 14.97 -15.13
C GLN A 289 -6.67 16.20 -15.21
N TRP A 290 -7.52 16.42 -14.20
CA TRP A 290 -8.41 17.58 -14.09
C TRP A 290 -7.62 18.83 -13.65
N CYS A 291 -6.65 18.70 -12.73
CA CYS A 291 -5.76 19.78 -12.32
C CYS A 291 -4.87 20.21 -13.48
N THR A 292 -4.20 19.29 -14.19
CA THR A 292 -3.34 19.65 -15.34
C THR A 292 -4.14 20.35 -16.45
N SER A 293 -5.35 19.90 -16.77
CA SER A 293 -6.18 20.53 -17.83
C SER A 293 -6.80 21.86 -17.42
N ARG A 294 -7.02 22.13 -16.14
CA ARG A 294 -7.59 23.39 -15.62
C ARG A 294 -6.54 24.39 -15.16
N LEU A 295 -5.40 23.89 -14.65
CA LEU A 295 -4.27 24.71 -14.25
C LEU A 295 -3.53 25.34 -15.43
N GLN A 296 -3.64 24.76 -16.62
CA GLN A 296 -3.19 25.42 -17.86
C GLN A 296 -4.06 26.63 -18.25
N ARG A 297 -5.22 26.85 -17.61
CA ARG A 297 -6.20 27.87 -17.96
C ARG A 297 -6.54 28.89 -16.87
N ASP A 298 -6.08 28.71 -15.62
CA ASP A 298 -6.49 29.59 -14.50
C ASP A 298 -5.38 29.78 -13.44
N ASP A 299 -4.65 30.91 -13.55
CA ASP A 299 -3.56 31.24 -12.62
C ASP A 299 -4.02 31.56 -11.19
N ASN A 300 -5.28 31.98 -11.00
CA ASN A 300 -5.86 32.20 -9.66
C ASN A 300 -6.11 30.87 -8.93
N LEU A 301 -6.42 29.79 -9.64
CA LEU A 301 -6.59 28.46 -9.07
C LEU A 301 -5.24 27.87 -8.63
N LYS A 302 -4.16 28.13 -9.40
CA LYS A 302 -2.78 27.77 -9.00
C LYS A 302 -2.40 28.41 -7.66
N CYS A 303 -2.71 29.67 -7.49
CA CYS A 303 -2.39 30.44 -6.28
C CYS A 303 -3.19 29.96 -5.05
N ARG A 304 -4.43 29.54 -5.19
CA ARG A 304 -5.26 28.97 -4.12
C ARG A 304 -4.80 27.56 -3.71
N LEU A 305 -4.50 26.71 -4.67
CA LEU A 305 -4.03 25.34 -4.41
C LEU A 305 -2.65 25.34 -3.75
N ARG A 306 -1.74 26.22 -4.15
CA ARG A 306 -0.44 26.44 -3.49
C ARG A 306 -0.57 26.82 -2.02
N ARG A 307 -1.58 27.62 -1.65
CA ARG A 307 -1.83 28.01 -0.24
C ARG A 307 -2.46 26.89 0.60
N GLN A 308 -3.21 25.98 -0.02
CA GLN A 308 -3.93 24.89 0.67
C GLN A 308 -3.13 23.59 0.74
N ASN A 309 -2.18 23.40 -0.16
CA ASN A 309 -1.35 22.19 -0.22
C ASN A 309 0.01 22.49 -0.85
N PRO A 310 1.04 22.85 -0.03
CA PRO A 310 2.37 23.23 -0.51
C PRO A 310 3.06 22.18 -1.39
N CYS A 311 2.71 20.91 -1.20
CA CYS A 311 3.27 19.80 -1.99
C CYS A 311 2.77 19.72 -3.43
N LEU A 312 1.70 20.44 -3.77
CA LEU A 312 1.22 20.57 -5.15
C LEU A 312 1.93 21.72 -5.90
N ALA A 313 2.72 22.53 -5.20
CA ALA A 313 3.33 23.72 -5.78
C ALA A 313 4.38 23.42 -6.87
N ASP A 314 5.09 22.30 -6.76
CA ASP A 314 6.16 21.91 -7.69
C ASP A 314 5.68 20.97 -8.81
N ALA A 315 4.41 20.52 -8.74
CA ALA A 315 3.77 19.69 -9.77
C ALA A 315 2.88 20.50 -10.72
N ILE A 316 2.86 21.84 -10.58
CA ILE A 316 2.11 22.83 -11.33
C ILE A 316 3.06 23.88 -11.89
#